data_ab5e80e661d12d7e908061fbebb68fb9
#
_entry.id   ab5e80e661d12d7e908061fbebb68fb9
#
_cell.length_a   1.000
_cell.length_b   1.000
_cell.length_c   1.000
_cell.angle_alpha   90.00
_cell.angle_beta   90.00
_cell.angle_gamma   90.00
#
_symmetry.space_group_name_H-M   'P 1'
#
loop_
_entity.id
_entity.type
_entity.pdbx_description
1 polymer ?
#
loop_
_entity_poly.entity_id
_entity_poly.type
_entity_poly.pdbx_seq_one_letter_code
_entity_poly.pdbx_strand_id
1 'polypeptide(L)'
;MLTNKVRTYAVHRETPEHAIYILNRGRNAGKPLRQPCPNCFILYVRDTEELETYYWTFYAFWKHGFFHPHLCGSVIEMLRLCDLKTLMRNVIQPAFEKSCHSPEMVAKIKATGELEQ
;
A
#
# COMPACT_ATOMS: atom_id res chain seq x y z
N MET A 1 -12.88 9.14 -12.06
CA MET A 1 -11.71 8.61 -11.37
C MET A 1 -12.08 8.15 -9.97
N LEU A 2 -11.80 6.90 -9.68
CA LEU A 2 -12.11 6.33 -8.38
C LEU A 2 -11.00 6.63 -7.39
N THR A 3 -11.35 7.34 -6.31
CA THR A 3 -10.42 7.58 -5.22
C THR A 3 -10.70 6.55 -4.14
N ASN A 4 -9.80 5.59 -3.98
CA ASN A 4 -9.95 4.59 -2.94
C ASN A 4 -9.78 5.24 -1.57
N LYS A 5 -10.57 4.76 -0.63
CA LYS A 5 -10.58 5.29 0.72
C LYS A 5 -9.42 4.73 1.53
N VAL A 6 -8.67 5.63 2.16
CA VAL A 6 -7.56 5.27 3.05
C VAL A 6 -7.83 5.88 4.42
N ARG A 7 -7.65 5.08 5.46
CA ARG A 7 -7.86 5.50 6.86
C ARG A 7 -6.80 4.89 7.76
N THR A 8 -6.67 5.46 8.95
CA THR A 8 -5.90 4.81 10.02
C THR A 8 -6.68 3.60 10.52
N TYR A 9 -6.02 2.46 10.63
CA TYR A 9 -6.64 1.24 11.14
C TYR A 9 -6.96 1.38 12.62
N ALA A 10 -8.14 0.88 13.02
CA ALA A 10 -8.55 0.81 14.43
C ALA A 10 -8.95 -0.63 14.76
N VAL A 11 -8.39 -1.16 15.83
CA VAL A 11 -8.56 -2.57 16.23
C VAL A 11 -10.04 -2.96 16.41
N HIS A 12 -10.86 -2.04 16.92
CA HIS A 12 -12.28 -2.29 17.19
C HIS A 12 -13.19 -2.06 15.98
N ARG A 13 -12.66 -1.74 14.84
CA ARG A 13 -13.46 -1.61 13.60
C ARG A 13 -13.56 -2.94 12.89
N GLU A 14 -14.70 -3.16 12.25
CA GLU A 14 -14.87 -4.36 11.45
C GLU A 14 -13.91 -4.34 10.26
N THR A 15 -13.37 -5.51 9.96
CA THR A 15 -12.47 -5.69 8.82
C THR A 15 -13.32 -5.90 7.57
N PRO A 16 -13.16 -5.06 6.53
CA PRO A 16 -13.91 -5.26 5.29
C PRO A 16 -13.44 -6.52 4.57
N GLU A 17 -14.28 -7.02 3.68
CA GLU A 17 -13.97 -8.20 2.89
C GLU A 17 -12.75 -8.01 2.00
N HIS A 18 -12.60 -6.82 1.42
CA HIS A 18 -11.50 -6.49 0.53
C HIS A 18 -10.79 -5.24 1.01
N ALA A 19 -9.58 -5.42 1.52
CA ALA A 19 -8.75 -4.31 1.95
C ALA A 19 -7.29 -4.70 1.97
N ILE A 20 -6.42 -3.71 1.85
CA ILE A 20 -4.99 -3.85 2.03
C ILE A 20 -4.59 -3.01 3.23
N TYR A 21 -3.64 -3.49 3.99
CA TYR A 21 -3.11 -2.77 5.15
C TYR A 21 -1.70 -2.30 4.82
N ILE A 22 -1.38 -1.07 5.20
CA ILE A 22 -0.10 -0.45 4.88
C ILE A 22 0.58 -0.07 6.18
N LEU A 23 1.74 -0.67 6.43
CA LEU A 23 2.50 -0.40 7.63
C LEU A 23 2.85 1.08 7.70
N ASN A 24 2.62 1.73 8.85
CA ASN A 24 2.85 3.16 8.97
C ASN A 24 3.96 3.55 9.95
N ARG A 25 4.62 2.58 10.58
CA ARG A 25 5.65 2.86 11.57
C ARG A 25 6.88 1.98 11.33
N GLY A 26 8.08 2.54 11.59
CA GLY A 26 9.33 1.86 11.41
C GLY A 26 9.92 2.04 10.02
N ARG A 27 11.07 1.44 9.79
CA ARG A 27 11.80 1.58 8.52
C ARG A 27 11.06 0.96 7.34
N ASN A 28 10.15 0.03 7.62
CA ASN A 28 9.36 -0.64 6.58
C ASN A 28 8.01 0.04 6.33
N ALA A 29 7.81 1.25 6.85
CA ALA A 29 6.58 1.99 6.60
C ALA A 29 6.33 2.11 5.09
N GLY A 30 5.09 1.86 4.68
CA GLY A 30 4.71 1.78 3.27
C GLY A 30 4.58 0.35 2.77
N LYS A 31 5.07 -0.63 3.52
CA LYS A 31 4.97 -2.04 3.14
C LYS A 31 3.51 -2.49 3.15
N PRO A 32 3.03 -3.11 2.05
CA PRO A 32 1.67 -3.64 2.03
C PRO A 32 1.58 -4.93 2.85
N LEU A 33 0.46 -5.08 3.56
CA LEU A 33 0.18 -6.24 4.40
C LEU A 33 -1.18 -6.81 4.02
N ARG A 34 -1.32 -8.12 4.13
CA ARG A 34 -2.59 -8.79 3.86
C ARG A 34 -3.46 -8.88 5.10
N GLN A 35 -2.88 -8.64 6.27
CA GLN A 35 -3.60 -8.68 7.54
C GLN A 35 -3.31 -7.42 8.33
N PRO A 36 -4.26 -6.99 9.18
CA PRO A 36 -4.07 -5.77 9.96
C PRO A 36 -3.02 -5.94 11.05
N CYS A 37 -2.38 -4.84 11.41
CA CYS A 37 -1.49 -4.75 12.54
C CYS A 37 -1.81 -3.46 13.31
N PRO A 38 -1.31 -3.29 14.56
CA PRO A 38 -1.65 -2.10 15.34
C PRO A 38 -1.22 -0.78 14.70
N ASN A 39 -0.16 -0.79 13.91
CA ASN A 39 0.40 0.43 13.30
C ASN A 39 0.30 0.36 11.78
N CYS A 40 -0.93 0.45 11.27
CA CYS A 40 -1.15 0.41 9.84
C CYS A 40 -2.27 1.34 9.40
N PHE A 41 -2.29 1.62 8.11
CA PHE A 41 -3.43 2.24 7.44
C PHE A 41 -4.23 1.15 6.76
N ILE A 42 -5.52 1.40 6.55
CA ILE A 42 -6.37 0.50 5.79
C ILE A 42 -6.77 1.17 4.48
N LEU A 43 -6.59 0.45 3.38
CA LEU A 43 -6.98 0.89 2.05
C LEU A 43 -8.12 0.00 1.58
N TYR A 44 -9.30 0.60 1.39
CA TYR A 44 -10.49 -0.11 0.93
C TYR A 44 -10.45 -0.30 -0.57
N VAL A 45 -10.69 -1.52 -1.03
CA VAL A 45 -10.74 -1.85 -2.45
C VAL A 45 -12.08 -2.55 -2.77
N ARG A 46 -12.42 -2.60 -4.05
CA ARG A 46 -13.74 -3.09 -4.48
C ARG A 46 -13.82 -4.61 -4.57
N ASP A 47 -12.76 -5.25 -5.00
CA ASP A 47 -12.75 -6.69 -5.28
C ASP A 47 -11.35 -7.26 -5.15
N THR A 48 -11.22 -8.57 -5.36
CA THR A 48 -9.94 -9.27 -5.24
C THR A 48 -8.94 -8.82 -6.30
N GLU A 49 -9.40 -8.55 -7.50
CA GLU A 49 -8.51 -8.09 -8.57
C GLU A 49 -7.87 -6.74 -8.24
N GLU A 50 -8.68 -5.80 -7.76
CA GLU A 50 -8.18 -4.49 -7.34
C GLU A 50 -7.25 -4.62 -6.14
N LEU A 51 -7.59 -5.52 -5.19
CA LEU A 51 -6.76 -5.81 -4.04
C LEU A 51 -5.37 -6.27 -4.47
N GLU A 52 -5.29 -7.26 -5.36
CA GLU A 52 -4.01 -7.79 -5.80
C GLU A 52 -3.21 -6.76 -6.57
N THR A 53 -3.85 -5.97 -7.41
CA THR A 53 -3.18 -4.92 -8.18
C THR A 53 -2.57 -3.87 -7.26
N TYR A 54 -3.33 -3.38 -6.28
CA TYR A 54 -2.81 -2.41 -5.33
C TYR A 54 -1.73 -3.01 -4.43
N TYR A 55 -1.93 -4.24 -3.98
CA TYR A 55 -0.96 -4.90 -3.11
C TYR A 55 0.41 -4.93 -3.79
N TRP A 56 0.47 -5.39 -5.03
CA TRP A 56 1.75 -5.51 -5.73
C TRP A 56 2.27 -4.17 -6.21
N THR A 57 1.41 -3.19 -6.44
CA THR A 57 1.85 -1.83 -6.74
C THR A 57 2.55 -1.21 -5.53
N PHE A 58 1.96 -1.32 -4.34
CA PHE A 58 2.58 -0.87 -3.10
C PHE A 58 3.86 -1.64 -2.80
N TYR A 59 3.85 -2.94 -3.04
CA TYR A 59 5.03 -3.78 -2.82
C TYR A 59 6.20 -3.29 -3.67
N ALA A 60 5.96 -3.00 -4.93
CA ALA A 60 7.00 -2.50 -5.83
C ALA A 60 7.58 -1.18 -5.33
N PHE A 61 6.74 -0.22 -4.94
CA PHE A 61 7.19 1.06 -4.41
C PHE A 61 7.98 0.88 -3.12
N TRP A 62 7.46 0.09 -2.21
CA TRP A 62 8.14 -0.18 -0.94
C TRP A 62 9.49 -0.86 -1.17
N LYS A 63 9.55 -1.85 -2.03
CA LYS A 63 10.76 -2.62 -2.33
C LYS A 63 11.87 -1.73 -2.88
N HIS A 64 11.51 -0.73 -3.67
CA HIS A 64 12.48 0.20 -4.25
C HIS A 64 12.78 1.42 -3.36
N GLY A 65 12.31 1.41 -2.11
CA GLY A 65 12.59 2.47 -1.16
C GLY A 65 11.84 3.76 -1.41
N PHE A 66 10.75 3.72 -2.14
CA PHE A 66 9.98 4.91 -2.52
C PHE A 66 9.49 5.70 -1.31
N PHE A 67 9.10 5.02 -0.24
CA PHE A 67 8.52 5.67 0.93
C PHE A 67 9.56 6.30 1.86
N HIS A 68 10.81 5.87 1.79
CA HIS A 68 11.87 6.34 2.69
C HIS A 68 11.99 7.86 2.78
N PRO A 69 12.04 8.60 1.65
CA PRO A 69 12.16 10.07 1.72
C PRO A 69 10.95 10.75 2.35
N HIS A 70 9.83 10.06 2.45
CA HIS A 70 8.58 10.62 2.95
C HIS A 70 8.32 10.29 4.42
N LEU A 71 9.20 9.49 5.04
CA LEU A 71 9.06 9.15 6.45
C LEU A 71 9.50 10.31 7.33
N CYS A 72 8.86 10.45 8.47
CA CYS A 72 9.21 11.49 9.44
C CYS A 72 9.41 10.86 10.81
N GLY A 73 10.00 11.60 11.73
CA GLY A 73 10.31 11.12 13.07
C GLY A 73 11.80 10.90 13.27
N SER A 74 12.30 11.29 14.44
CA SER A 74 13.73 11.21 14.74
C SER A 74 14.10 9.93 15.50
N VAL A 75 13.16 9.37 16.24
CA VAL A 75 13.42 8.14 17.03
C VAL A 75 12.82 6.93 16.32
N ILE A 76 11.54 7.02 15.95
CA ILE A 76 10.87 5.98 15.19
C ILE A 76 10.33 6.62 13.92
N GLU A 77 10.74 6.09 12.77
CA GLU A 77 10.26 6.56 11.48
C GLU A 77 8.78 6.23 11.32
N MET A 78 8.02 7.12 10.70
CA MET A 78 6.59 6.90 10.48
C MET A 78 6.12 7.58 9.21
N LEU A 79 5.14 6.93 8.56
CA LEU A 79 4.46 7.47 7.39
C LEU A 79 3.15 8.11 7.87
N ARG A 80 2.95 9.39 7.56
CA ARG A 80 1.73 10.09 7.96
C ARG A 80 0.61 9.83 6.95
N LEU A 81 -0.63 9.82 7.45
CA LEU A 81 -1.80 9.57 6.60
C LEU A 81 -1.92 10.63 5.48
N CYS A 82 -1.67 11.90 5.81
CA CYS A 82 -1.74 12.97 4.82
C CYS A 82 -0.71 12.78 3.70
N ASP A 83 0.48 12.31 4.05
CA ASP A 83 1.52 12.04 3.06
C ASP A 83 1.13 10.86 2.18
N LEU A 84 0.59 9.79 2.78
CA LEU A 84 0.12 8.64 2.03
C LEU A 84 -1.00 9.03 1.06
N LYS A 85 -1.95 9.84 1.49
CA LYS A 85 -3.05 10.31 0.63
C LYS A 85 -2.53 11.11 -0.57
N THR A 86 -1.53 11.95 -0.33
CA THR A 86 -0.90 12.74 -1.39
C THR A 86 -0.18 11.84 -2.39
N LEU A 87 0.59 10.86 -1.90
CA LEU A 87 1.29 9.92 -2.74
C LEU A 87 0.32 9.02 -3.51
N MET A 88 -0.78 8.61 -2.89
CA MET A 88 -1.83 7.85 -3.56
C MET A 88 -2.36 8.61 -4.78
N ARG A 89 -2.71 9.87 -4.58
CA ARG A 89 -3.27 10.69 -5.65
C ARG A 89 -2.29 10.95 -6.77
N ASN A 90 -1.04 11.28 -6.43
CA ASN A 90 -0.07 11.80 -7.40
C ASN A 90 0.77 10.71 -8.07
N VAL A 91 1.00 9.58 -7.41
CA VAL A 91 1.93 8.56 -7.87
C VAL A 91 1.31 7.17 -7.92
N ILE A 92 0.74 6.72 -6.81
CA ILE A 92 0.31 5.32 -6.68
C ILE A 92 -0.91 5.01 -7.55
N GLN A 93 -1.93 5.86 -7.55
CA GLN A 93 -3.12 5.65 -8.39
C GLN A 93 -2.79 5.70 -9.87
N PRO A 94 -1.97 6.65 -10.36
CA PRO A 94 -1.55 6.60 -11.76
C PRO A 94 -0.80 5.30 -12.12
N ALA A 95 0.05 4.81 -11.24
CA ALA A 95 0.75 3.54 -11.45
C ALA A 95 -0.23 2.36 -11.42
N PHE A 96 -1.20 2.38 -10.52
CA PHE A 96 -2.26 1.37 -10.45
C PHE A 96 -3.05 1.32 -11.77
N GLU A 97 -3.45 2.48 -12.30
CA GLU A 97 -4.19 2.56 -13.56
C GLU A 97 -3.40 1.96 -14.71
N LYS A 98 -2.09 2.24 -14.77
CA LYS A 98 -1.20 1.63 -15.77
C LYS A 98 -1.12 0.12 -15.59
N SER A 99 -1.01 -0.37 -14.36
CA SER A 99 -0.93 -1.80 -14.08
C SER A 99 -2.21 -2.54 -14.46
N CYS A 100 -3.37 -1.89 -14.34
CA CYS A 100 -4.64 -2.46 -14.79
C CYS A 100 -4.68 -2.69 -16.29
N HIS A 101 -3.94 -1.86 -17.05
CA HIS A 101 -3.85 -1.99 -18.51
C HIS A 101 -2.67 -2.86 -18.94
N SER A 102 -1.82 -3.28 -18.02
CA SER A 102 -0.63 -4.09 -18.30
C SER A 102 -0.51 -5.24 -17.31
N PRO A 103 -1.32 -6.30 -17.46
CA PRO A 103 -1.29 -7.44 -16.53
C PRO A 103 0.09 -8.12 -16.45
N GLU A 104 0.91 -8.02 -17.47
CA GLU A 104 2.27 -8.55 -17.45
C GLU A 104 3.16 -7.89 -16.39
N MET A 105 2.96 -6.60 -16.15
CA MET A 105 3.72 -5.86 -15.15
C MET A 105 3.41 -6.36 -13.74
N VAL A 106 2.14 -6.60 -13.46
CA VAL A 106 1.71 -7.15 -12.17
C VAL A 106 2.29 -8.54 -11.97
N ALA A 107 2.26 -9.38 -13.00
CA ALA A 107 2.82 -10.73 -12.96
C ALA A 107 4.32 -10.70 -12.65
N LYS A 108 5.07 -9.79 -13.26
CA LYS A 108 6.51 -9.63 -12.99
C LYS A 108 6.78 -9.22 -11.55
N ILE A 109 6.01 -8.28 -11.02
CA ILE A 109 6.14 -7.83 -9.63
C ILE A 109 5.84 -8.97 -8.67
N LYS A 110 4.78 -9.73 -8.94
CA LYS A 110 4.41 -10.92 -8.17
C LYS A 110 5.53 -11.95 -8.14
N ALA A 111 6.08 -12.29 -9.30
CA ALA A 111 7.16 -13.26 -9.39
C ALA A 111 8.37 -12.82 -8.58
N THR A 112 8.76 -11.55 -8.67
CA THR A 112 9.85 -11.00 -7.89
C THR A 112 9.57 -11.07 -6.38
N GLY A 113 8.34 -10.71 -5.98
CA GLY A 113 7.96 -10.75 -4.59
C GLY A 113 7.94 -12.16 -4.01
N GLU A 114 7.46 -13.14 -4.79
CA GLU A 114 7.41 -14.52 -4.36
C GLU A 114 8.79 -15.13 -4.20
N LEU A 115 9.73 -14.74 -5.04
CA LEU A 115 11.11 -15.23 -4.97
C LEU A 115 11.85 -14.76 -3.72
N GLU A 116 11.42 -13.67 -3.11
CA GLU A 116 12.07 -13.12 -1.92
C GLU A 116 11.47 -13.62 -0.61
N GLN A 117 10.41 -14.37 -0.67
CA GLN A 117 9.83 -14.99 0.49
C GLN A 117 10.55 -16.32 0.76
#